data_c67ec2366ad9f926b57fdd3f44c5b1b3
#
_entry.id   c67ec2366ad9f926b57fdd3f44c5b1b3
#
_cell.length_a   1.000
_cell.length_b   1.000
_cell.length_c   1.000
_cell.angle_alpha   90.00
_cell.angle_beta   90.00
_cell.angle_gamma   90.00
#
_symmetry.space_group_name_H-M   'P 1'
#
loop_
_entity.id
_entity.type
_entity.pdbx_description
1 polymer ?
#
loop_
_entity_poly.entity_id
_entity_poly.type
_entity_poly.pdbx_seq_one_letter_code
_entity_poly.pdbx_strand_id
1 'polypeptide(L)'
;MNYSAFPPAEIRALIRAGKLDAPTTGCCDGYAQGNLVVLPKALAEQQEIPRQRNPKTCPLLKVADAGERSFSQFAPGIDIAQDIPRYRIYQNGELTEETTDVVRYFEERSDLVSFLIGCSFSFESALLDANIPVRQVEEVAVF
;
A
#
# COMPACT_ATOMS: atom_id res chain seq x y z
N MET A 1 -2.84 20.67 -1.73
CA MET A 1 -2.13 20.54 -3.04
C MET A 1 -2.80 19.39 -3.77
N ASN A 2 -3.14 19.55 -5.04
CA ASN A 2 -3.77 18.46 -5.79
C ASN A 2 -2.68 17.56 -6.39
N TYR A 3 -2.67 16.29 -6.00
CA TYR A 3 -1.67 15.28 -6.41
C TYR A 3 -2.18 14.34 -7.52
N SER A 4 -3.38 14.58 -8.05
CA SER A 4 -4.01 13.67 -9.03
C SER A 4 -3.19 13.51 -10.32
N ALA A 5 -2.58 14.58 -10.80
CA ALA A 5 -1.77 14.59 -12.02
C ALA A 5 -0.30 14.19 -11.81
N PHE A 6 0.12 13.90 -10.57
CA PHE A 6 1.52 13.53 -10.28
C PHE A 6 1.80 12.08 -10.67
N PRO A 7 2.96 11.80 -11.28
CA PRO A 7 3.37 10.42 -11.50
C PRO A 7 3.70 9.72 -10.16
N PRO A 8 3.46 8.40 -10.05
CA PRO A 8 3.67 7.66 -8.80
C PRO A 8 5.08 7.79 -8.20
N ALA A 9 6.10 7.94 -9.04
CA ALA A 9 7.49 8.10 -8.59
C ALA A 9 7.69 9.41 -7.80
N GLU A 10 7.02 10.50 -8.19
CA GLU A 10 7.09 11.78 -7.48
C GLU A 10 6.36 11.70 -6.13
N ILE A 11 5.19 11.05 -6.11
CA ILE A 11 4.46 10.82 -4.84
C ILE A 11 5.31 10.01 -3.87
N ARG A 12 5.96 8.93 -4.33
CA ARG A 12 6.89 8.16 -3.48
C ARG A 12 8.07 9.00 -2.99
N ALA A 13 8.60 9.88 -3.82
CA ALA A 13 9.66 10.80 -3.40
C ALA A 13 9.20 11.78 -2.29
N LEU A 14 7.96 12.28 -2.38
CA LEU A 14 7.36 13.12 -1.33
C LEU A 14 7.16 12.35 -0.02
N ILE A 15 6.70 11.10 -0.10
CA ILE A 15 6.53 10.20 1.04
C ILE A 15 7.89 9.98 1.72
N ARG A 16 8.90 9.57 0.95
CA ARG A 16 10.26 9.31 1.45
C ARG A 16 10.90 10.56 2.09
N ALA A 17 10.54 11.75 1.58
CA ALA A 17 10.98 13.03 2.15
C ALA A 17 10.16 13.48 3.38
N GLY A 18 9.19 12.69 3.85
CA GLY A 18 8.30 13.03 4.96
C GLY A 18 7.34 14.20 4.67
N LYS A 19 7.11 14.51 3.39
CA LYS A 19 6.21 15.60 2.96
C LYS A 19 4.78 15.13 2.68
N LEU A 20 4.56 13.84 2.63
CA LEU A 20 3.25 13.21 2.44
C LEU A 20 3.17 11.99 3.36
N ASP A 21 2.36 12.09 4.42
CA ASP A 21 2.11 11.04 5.41
C ASP A 21 0.62 10.66 5.52
N ALA A 22 -0.19 11.17 4.59
CA ALA A 22 -1.63 10.92 4.48
C ALA A 22 -1.94 9.79 3.48
N PRO A 23 -3.15 9.20 3.51
CA PRO A 23 -3.61 8.26 2.51
C PRO A 23 -3.47 8.81 1.08
N THR A 24 -3.16 7.95 0.12
CA THR A 24 -2.92 8.33 -1.28
C THR A 24 -4.19 8.41 -2.12
N THR A 25 -5.36 8.46 -1.50
CA THR A 25 -6.63 8.71 -2.21
C THR A 25 -6.55 10.04 -2.98
N GLY A 26 -7.04 10.07 -4.22
CA GLY A 26 -6.95 11.25 -5.08
C GLY A 26 -5.55 11.59 -5.58
N CYS A 27 -4.57 10.70 -5.41
CA CYS A 27 -3.24 10.83 -6.01
C CYS A 27 -3.14 9.96 -7.27
N CYS A 28 -2.33 10.41 -8.24
CA CYS A 28 -1.93 9.60 -9.40
C CYS A 28 -3.10 9.02 -10.20
N ASP A 29 -3.99 9.87 -10.70
CA ASP A 29 -5.13 9.43 -11.52
C ASP A 29 -4.67 8.55 -12.69
N GLY A 30 -5.40 7.45 -12.91
CA GLY A 30 -5.10 6.48 -13.96
C GLY A 30 -4.04 5.43 -13.60
N TYR A 31 -3.47 5.49 -12.40
CA TYR A 31 -2.55 4.47 -11.91
C TYR A 31 -3.20 3.54 -10.87
N ALA A 32 -2.86 2.26 -10.94
CA ALA A 32 -3.29 1.30 -9.93
C ALA A 32 -2.64 1.59 -8.58
N GLN A 33 -3.43 1.51 -7.53
CA GLN A 33 -2.98 1.62 -6.14
C GLN A 33 -3.26 0.32 -5.39
N GLY A 34 -2.50 0.06 -4.35
CA GLY A 34 -2.68 -1.13 -3.55
C GLY A 34 -2.28 -0.93 -2.09
N ASN A 35 -2.87 -1.76 -1.24
CA ASN A 35 -2.50 -1.87 0.16
C ASN A 35 -1.32 -2.82 0.31
N LEU A 36 -0.34 -2.44 1.11
CA LEU A 36 0.78 -3.29 1.48
C LEU A 36 0.45 -4.06 2.77
N VAL A 37 0.67 -5.37 2.73
CA VAL A 37 0.65 -6.24 3.92
C VAL A 37 1.97 -6.99 3.97
N VAL A 38 2.66 -6.93 5.12
CA VAL A 38 3.93 -7.62 5.35
C VAL A 38 3.76 -8.61 6.48
N LEU A 39 4.09 -9.86 6.24
CA LEU A 39 3.92 -10.95 7.20
C LEU A 39 5.19 -11.79 7.30
N PRO A 40 5.49 -12.37 8.48
CA PRO A 40 6.44 -13.47 8.58
C PRO A 40 6.05 -14.62 7.65
N LYS A 41 7.02 -15.29 7.05
CA LYS A 41 6.81 -16.39 6.10
C LYS A 41 5.85 -17.46 6.62
N ALA A 42 5.97 -17.84 7.88
CA ALA A 42 5.09 -18.84 8.50
C ALA A 42 3.61 -18.42 8.50
N LEU A 43 3.30 -17.12 8.63
CA LEU A 43 1.96 -16.58 8.52
C LEU A 43 1.55 -16.34 7.06
N ALA A 44 2.51 -15.97 6.22
CA ALA A 44 2.27 -15.72 4.80
C ALA A 44 1.74 -16.97 4.09
N GLU A 45 2.31 -18.13 4.38
CA GLU A 45 1.89 -19.43 3.83
C GLU A 45 0.44 -19.78 4.19
N GLN A 46 -0.03 -19.37 5.36
CA GLN A 46 -1.42 -19.56 5.79
C GLN A 46 -2.39 -18.58 5.12
N GLN A 47 -1.92 -17.42 4.66
CA GLN A 47 -2.76 -16.36 4.07
C GLN A 47 -2.96 -16.47 2.57
N GLU A 48 -2.16 -17.25 1.85
CA GLU A 48 -2.35 -17.44 0.40
C GLU A 48 -3.68 -18.12 0.05
N ILE A 49 -4.11 -19.07 0.86
CA ILE A 49 -5.32 -19.88 0.61
C ILE A 49 -6.61 -19.05 0.61
N PRO A 50 -6.87 -18.15 1.59
CA PRO A 50 -8.08 -17.34 1.59
C PRO A 50 -8.17 -16.33 0.44
N ARG A 51 -7.03 -15.83 -0.06
CA ARG A 51 -6.98 -14.83 -1.15
C ARG A 51 -7.26 -15.44 -2.51
N GLN A 52 -6.75 -16.63 -2.77
CA GLN A 52 -7.06 -17.37 -3.99
C GLN A 52 -8.56 -17.71 -4.09
N ARG A 53 -9.25 -17.82 -2.95
CA ARG A 53 -10.70 -18.09 -2.90
C ARG A 53 -11.57 -16.87 -3.13
N ASN A 54 -11.06 -15.64 -2.98
CA ASN A 54 -11.81 -14.39 -3.11
C ASN A 54 -11.11 -13.37 -4.03
N PRO A 55 -10.77 -13.73 -5.28
CA PRO A 55 -9.96 -12.90 -6.16
C PRO A 55 -10.67 -11.61 -6.62
N LYS A 56 -12.00 -11.56 -6.56
CA LYS A 56 -12.77 -10.38 -6.96
C LYS A 56 -12.81 -9.30 -5.89
N THR A 57 -12.85 -9.69 -4.63
CA THR A 57 -13.02 -8.76 -3.50
C THR A 57 -11.69 -8.16 -3.05
N CYS A 58 -10.63 -8.94 -3.08
CA CYS A 58 -9.28 -8.52 -2.68
C CYS A 58 -8.25 -9.08 -3.68
N PRO A 59 -8.10 -8.46 -4.86
CA PRO A 59 -7.19 -8.96 -5.86
C PRO A 59 -5.75 -8.87 -5.36
N LEU A 60 -5.07 -10.01 -5.31
CA LEU A 60 -3.65 -10.06 -5.03
C LEU A 60 -2.89 -9.64 -6.29
N LEU A 61 -2.24 -8.48 -6.24
CA LEU A 61 -1.51 -7.93 -7.38
C LEU A 61 -0.10 -8.51 -7.48
N LYS A 62 0.58 -8.66 -6.36
CA LYS A 62 1.95 -9.19 -6.30
C LYS A 62 2.26 -9.74 -4.90
N VAL A 63 3.09 -10.79 -4.89
CA VAL A 63 3.80 -11.26 -3.69
C VAL A 63 5.29 -11.08 -3.95
N ALA A 64 6.01 -10.49 -3.01
CA ALA A 64 7.47 -10.41 -3.03
C ALA A 64 8.07 -11.63 -2.32
N ASP A 65 9.25 -12.03 -2.74
CA ASP A 65 10.02 -13.06 -2.04
C ASP A 65 10.40 -12.59 -0.62
N ALA A 66 10.68 -13.54 0.26
CA ALA A 66 11.07 -13.23 1.63
C ALA A 66 12.29 -12.30 1.67
N GLY A 67 12.18 -11.20 2.41
CA GLY A 67 13.20 -10.16 2.53
C GLY A 67 13.29 -9.18 1.35
N GLU A 68 12.54 -9.40 0.26
CA GLU A 68 12.52 -8.49 -0.88
C GLU A 68 11.75 -7.21 -0.54
N ARG A 69 12.34 -6.06 -0.88
CA ARG A 69 11.78 -4.72 -0.66
C ARG A 69 11.34 -4.03 -1.95
N SER A 70 11.37 -4.73 -3.08
CA SER A 70 11.10 -4.16 -4.39
C SER A 70 9.95 -4.86 -5.10
N PHE A 71 9.11 -4.08 -5.76
CA PHE A 71 8.14 -4.54 -6.74
C PHE A 71 8.46 -3.94 -8.12
N SER A 72 9.70 -4.04 -8.57
CA SER A 72 10.23 -3.33 -9.74
C SER A 72 9.41 -3.49 -11.02
N GLN A 73 8.75 -4.63 -11.21
CA GLN A 73 7.85 -4.86 -12.35
C GLN A 73 6.56 -4.02 -12.30
N PHE A 74 6.08 -3.66 -11.10
CA PHE A 74 4.88 -2.85 -10.88
C PHE A 74 5.21 -1.38 -10.66
N ALA A 75 6.28 -1.10 -9.93
CA ALA A 75 6.67 0.23 -9.54
C ALA A 75 8.20 0.35 -9.58
N PRO A 76 8.79 0.73 -10.73
CA PRO A 76 10.22 0.90 -10.85
C PRO A 76 10.78 1.85 -9.78
N GLY A 77 11.84 1.40 -9.11
CA GLY A 77 12.52 2.17 -8.06
C GLY A 77 11.79 2.28 -6.73
N ILE A 78 10.73 1.48 -6.50
CA ILE A 78 10.06 1.42 -5.21
C ILE A 78 10.94 0.75 -4.16
N ASP A 79 10.94 1.30 -2.95
CA ASP A 79 11.35 0.65 -1.72
C ASP A 79 10.15 0.57 -0.77
N ILE A 80 9.57 -0.62 -0.65
CA ILE A 80 8.36 -0.83 0.15
C ILE A 80 8.56 -0.62 1.65
N ALA A 81 9.78 -0.40 2.11
CA ALA A 81 10.06 -0.09 3.51
C ALA A 81 10.04 1.43 3.81
N GLN A 82 10.02 2.30 2.78
CA GLN A 82 10.09 3.76 2.93
C GLN A 82 9.08 4.54 2.06
N ASP A 83 8.49 3.89 1.06
CA ASP A 83 7.66 4.57 0.05
C ASP A 83 6.16 4.47 0.34
N ILE A 84 5.79 4.01 1.53
CA ILE A 84 4.41 3.96 2.01
C ILE A 84 4.21 5.07 3.05
N PRO A 85 3.13 5.87 2.95
CA PRO A 85 2.95 7.03 3.83
C PRO A 85 2.98 6.70 5.32
N ARG A 86 2.41 5.55 5.70
CA ARG A 86 2.36 5.13 7.10
C ARG A 86 2.24 3.62 7.21
N TYR A 87 2.99 3.05 8.15
CA TYR A 87 2.96 1.63 8.53
C TYR A 87 2.34 1.49 9.91
N ARG A 88 1.56 0.45 10.09
CA ARG A 88 1.04 0.00 11.37
C ARG A 88 1.65 -1.35 11.71
N ILE A 89 2.35 -1.40 12.84
CA ILE A 89 3.04 -2.60 13.30
C ILE A 89 2.19 -3.28 14.35
N TYR A 90 1.87 -4.53 14.12
CA TYR A 90 1.08 -5.36 15.03
C TYR A 90 1.94 -6.48 15.61
N GLN A 91 1.83 -6.69 16.93
CA GLN A 91 2.41 -7.82 17.63
C GLN A 91 1.32 -8.50 18.45
N ASN A 92 1.17 -9.82 18.29
CA ASN A 92 0.13 -10.61 18.95
C ASN A 92 -1.29 -10.06 18.80
N GLY A 93 -1.58 -9.44 17.65
CA GLY A 93 -2.89 -8.84 17.35
C GLY A 93 -3.10 -7.42 17.87
N GLU A 94 -2.14 -6.85 18.58
CA GLU A 94 -2.19 -5.48 19.12
C GLU A 94 -1.33 -4.53 18.28
N LEU A 95 -1.83 -3.32 18.02
CA LEU A 95 -1.08 -2.25 17.38
C LEU A 95 -0.02 -1.73 18.36
N THR A 96 1.26 -1.93 18.03
CA THR A 96 2.39 -1.55 18.90
C THR A 96 3.09 -0.27 18.45
N GLU A 97 3.04 0.05 17.15
CA GLU A 97 3.74 1.21 16.59
C GLU A 97 3.06 1.68 15.32
N GLU A 98 3.07 3.00 15.10
CA GLU A 98 2.87 3.64 13.79
C GLU A 98 4.14 4.38 13.37
N THR A 99 4.61 4.18 12.14
CA THR A 99 5.86 4.76 11.65
C THR A 99 5.78 5.04 10.15
N THR A 100 6.68 5.85 9.63
CA THR A 100 6.85 6.14 8.21
C THR A 100 8.01 5.36 7.58
N ASP A 101 8.78 4.60 8.38
CA ASP A 101 9.94 3.83 7.94
C ASP A 101 9.99 2.49 8.67
N VAL A 102 10.11 1.40 7.92
CA VAL A 102 10.20 0.04 8.47
C VAL A 102 11.45 -0.71 7.99
N VAL A 103 12.48 0.02 7.54
CA VAL A 103 13.75 -0.57 7.07
C VAL A 103 14.34 -1.50 8.11
N ARG A 104 14.37 -1.07 9.38
CA ARG A 104 14.91 -1.88 10.49
C ARG A 104 14.28 -3.26 10.61
N TYR A 105 12.97 -3.38 10.34
CA TYR A 105 12.28 -4.68 10.42
C TYR A 105 12.75 -5.64 9.32
N PHE A 106 13.02 -5.13 8.12
CA PHE A 106 13.58 -5.92 7.03
C PHE A 106 15.06 -6.27 7.24
N GLU A 107 15.83 -5.42 7.94
CA GLU A 107 17.22 -5.71 8.30
C GLU A 107 17.32 -6.75 9.41
N GLU A 108 16.43 -6.69 10.41
CA GLU A 108 16.38 -7.64 11.53
C GLU A 108 15.77 -8.99 11.14
N ARG A 109 14.94 -9.03 10.08
CA ARG A 109 14.16 -10.20 9.69
C ARG A 109 14.21 -10.46 8.20
N SER A 110 14.87 -11.53 7.82
CA SER A 110 14.94 -11.99 6.41
C SER A 110 13.74 -12.81 5.95
N ASP A 111 12.79 -13.09 6.86
CA ASP A 111 11.62 -13.95 6.60
C ASP A 111 10.33 -13.16 6.29
N LEU A 112 10.42 -11.85 6.10
CA LEU A 112 9.26 -11.00 5.81
C LEU A 112 8.84 -11.14 4.35
N VAL A 113 7.58 -11.55 4.14
CA VAL A 113 6.93 -11.66 2.83
C VAL A 113 5.95 -10.51 2.67
N SER A 114 6.04 -9.80 1.55
CA SER A 114 5.21 -8.63 1.27
C SER A 114 4.16 -8.94 0.21
N PHE A 115 2.94 -8.51 0.46
CA PHE A 115 1.79 -8.67 -0.41
C PHE A 115 1.26 -7.32 -0.84
N LEU A 116 1.12 -7.11 -2.14
CA LEU A 116 0.42 -5.95 -2.69
C LEU A 116 -1.01 -6.36 -3.06
N ILE A 117 -1.98 -5.76 -2.40
CA ILE A 117 -3.40 -6.07 -2.55
C ILE A 117 -4.08 -4.86 -3.18
N GLY A 118 -4.85 -5.06 -4.26
CA GLY A 118 -5.60 -3.99 -4.91
C GLY A 118 -6.61 -3.35 -3.97
N CYS A 119 -6.87 -2.05 -4.16
CA CYS A 119 -7.83 -1.27 -3.40
C CYS A 119 -8.71 -0.41 -4.30
N SER A 120 -9.75 0.20 -3.72
CA SER A 120 -10.71 1.04 -4.45
C SER A 120 -10.11 2.32 -5.03
N PHE A 121 -9.01 2.81 -4.48
CA PHE A 121 -8.37 4.05 -4.93
C PHE A 121 -8.01 4.03 -6.44
N SER A 122 -7.78 2.84 -6.99
CA SER A 122 -7.47 2.67 -8.42
C SER A 122 -8.59 3.08 -9.38
N PHE A 123 -9.83 3.17 -8.91
CA PHE A 123 -10.99 3.47 -9.77
C PHE A 123 -11.91 4.58 -9.23
N GLU A 124 -11.52 5.24 -8.14
CA GLU A 124 -12.31 6.32 -7.54
C GLU A 124 -12.50 7.50 -8.49
N SER A 125 -11.44 7.90 -9.23
CA SER A 125 -11.55 8.95 -10.24
C SER A 125 -12.57 8.61 -11.33
N ALA A 126 -12.62 7.37 -11.79
CA ALA A 126 -13.60 6.92 -12.79
C ALA A 126 -15.04 6.97 -12.26
N LEU A 127 -15.24 6.71 -10.96
CA LEU A 127 -16.56 6.85 -10.33
C LEU A 127 -16.99 8.32 -10.26
N LEU A 128 -16.08 9.21 -9.87
CA LEU A 128 -16.35 10.65 -9.81
C LEU A 128 -16.65 11.23 -11.19
N ASP A 129 -15.91 10.83 -12.22
CA ASP A 129 -16.15 11.22 -13.61
C ASP A 129 -17.51 10.75 -14.13
N ALA A 130 -18.01 9.61 -13.61
CA ALA A 130 -19.35 9.11 -13.89
C ALA A 130 -20.45 9.75 -13.01
N ASN A 131 -20.12 10.79 -12.24
CA ASN A 131 -21.00 11.43 -11.23
C ASN A 131 -21.54 10.45 -10.17
N ILE A 132 -20.78 9.44 -9.82
CA ILE A 132 -21.07 8.54 -8.72
C ILE A 132 -20.33 9.07 -7.48
N PRO A 133 -21.03 9.48 -6.42
CA PRO A 133 -20.38 10.04 -5.23
C PRO A 133 -19.53 9.00 -4.52
N VAL A 134 -18.33 9.38 -4.14
CA VAL A 134 -17.42 8.55 -3.34
C VAL A 134 -17.29 9.17 -1.95
N ARG A 135 -17.94 8.59 -0.97
CA ARG A 135 -18.10 9.16 0.37
C ARG A 135 -16.79 9.58 1.03
N GLN A 136 -15.75 8.76 0.93
CA GLN A 136 -14.46 9.07 1.54
C GLN A 136 -13.70 10.23 0.86
N VAL A 137 -14.10 10.62 -0.35
CA VAL A 137 -13.54 11.78 -1.06
C VAL A 137 -14.35 13.03 -0.70
N GLU A 138 -15.66 12.90 -0.50
CA GLU A 138 -16.57 14.00 -0.16
C GLU A 138 -16.51 14.36 1.33
N GLU A 139 -16.47 13.36 2.18
CA GLU A 139 -16.24 13.53 3.60
C GLU A 139 -14.73 13.47 3.81
N VAL A 140 -14.09 14.60 4.13
CA VAL A 140 -12.70 14.60 4.61
C VAL A 140 -12.67 13.67 5.82
N ALA A 141 -12.35 12.42 5.58
CA ALA A 141 -12.32 11.41 6.61
C ALA A 141 -11.19 11.77 7.58
N VAL A 142 -11.57 12.37 8.68
CA VAL A 142 -10.73 12.55 9.85
C VAL A 142 -10.67 11.18 10.53
N PHE A 143 -9.65 10.40 10.21
CA PHE A 143 -9.30 9.21 10.96
C PHE A 143 -7.98 9.41 11.67
#